data_b2473013a7a434762a762ade33115a2f
#
_entry.id   b2473013a7a434762a762ade33115a2f
#
_cell.length_a   1.000
_cell.length_b   1.000
_cell.length_c   1.000
_cell.angle_alpha   90.00
_cell.angle_beta   90.00
_cell.angle_gamma   90.00
#
_symmetry.space_group_name_H-M   'P 1'
#
loop_
_entity.id
_entity.type
_entity.pdbx_description
1 polymer ?
#
loop_
_entity_poly.entity_id
_entity_poly.type
_entity_poly.pdbx_seq_one_letter_code
_entity_poly.pdbx_strand_id
1 'polypeptide(L)'
;MSNLIWAAAIALEITLLMRGVKGRLVKLYPLFYGYIACVLTIDVLRFVCYKFDPIFYPNLYWYSEFLAILASYAVVFEIYKCSFKNHARAARLARGLLVLTLLVAVAGSAANSRVDGFRSPLNKIAQLTCDLRYVEGAMLAVVLFLLGIYRISLGRNLRGLVVGFGFLVGMSVMNLALLSQPGNEVSLVLRSLLPGSFVITLVIWSIALWLPKPDRLGPPMTPMVHQ
;
A
#
# COMPACT_ATOMS: atom_id res chain seq x y z
N MET A 1 15.94 -4.02 -13.69
CA MET A 1 16.08 -2.85 -12.77
C MET A 1 17.53 -2.46 -12.70
N SER A 2 17.87 -1.15 -12.66
CA SER A 2 19.25 -0.77 -12.38
C SER A 2 19.55 -1.09 -10.91
N ASN A 3 20.73 -1.65 -10.63
CA ASN A 3 21.16 -1.97 -9.26
C ASN A 3 21.11 -0.73 -8.34
N LEU A 4 21.22 0.47 -8.91
CA LEU A 4 21.14 1.75 -8.20
C LEU A 4 19.73 2.02 -7.64
N ILE A 5 18.68 1.77 -8.41
CA ILE A 5 17.28 1.96 -7.94
C ILE A 5 17.00 1.01 -6.78
N TRP A 6 17.46 -0.23 -6.88
CA TRP A 6 17.27 -1.22 -5.82
C TRP A 6 18.01 -0.85 -4.54
N ALA A 7 19.29 -0.47 -4.66
CA ALA A 7 20.08 -0.02 -3.51
C ALA A 7 19.47 1.22 -2.85
N ALA A 8 18.96 2.18 -3.63
CA ALA A 8 18.29 3.36 -3.12
C ALA A 8 17.00 3.02 -2.37
N ALA A 9 16.19 2.09 -2.87
CA ALA A 9 14.98 1.63 -2.19
C ALA A 9 15.31 1.02 -0.83
N ILE A 10 16.22 0.05 -0.77
CA ILE A 10 16.66 -0.60 0.47
C ILE A 10 17.23 0.42 1.47
N ALA A 11 18.05 1.37 1.02
CA ALA A 11 18.60 2.40 1.89
C ALA A 11 17.52 3.31 2.51
N LEU A 12 16.51 3.69 1.71
CA LEU A 12 15.37 4.49 2.18
C LEU A 12 14.49 3.71 3.16
N GLU A 13 14.22 2.42 2.90
CA GLU A 13 13.44 1.56 3.79
C GLU A 13 14.12 1.41 5.15
N ILE A 14 15.44 1.13 5.16
CA ILE A 14 16.23 1.06 6.40
C ILE A 14 16.16 2.39 7.14
N THR A 15 16.32 3.51 6.43
CA THR A 15 16.25 4.86 7.03
C THR A 15 14.89 5.13 7.65
N LEU A 16 13.79 4.76 6.97
CA LEU A 16 12.42 4.87 7.49
C LEU A 16 12.22 4.02 8.75
N LEU A 17 12.68 2.76 8.75
CA LEU A 17 12.57 1.88 9.90
C LEU A 17 13.37 2.41 11.09
N MET A 18 14.61 2.83 10.89
CA MET A 18 15.45 3.42 11.94
C MET A 18 14.79 4.69 12.52
N ARG A 19 14.23 5.53 11.65
CA ARG A 19 13.50 6.72 12.07
C ARG A 19 12.25 6.38 12.86
N GLY A 20 11.50 5.37 12.42
CA GLY A 20 10.32 4.86 13.11
C GLY A 20 10.60 4.40 14.53
N VAL A 21 11.69 3.66 14.71
CA VAL A 21 12.12 3.18 16.03
C VAL A 21 12.57 4.34 16.92
N LYS A 22 13.50 5.20 16.44
CA LYS A 22 14.00 6.36 17.20
C LYS A 22 12.89 7.36 17.55
N GLY A 23 11.95 7.60 16.62
CA GLY A 23 10.84 8.54 16.81
C GLY A 23 9.65 7.95 17.55
N ARG A 24 9.69 6.68 17.97
CA ARG A 24 8.56 5.92 18.54
C ARG A 24 7.31 5.87 17.65
N LEU A 25 7.48 6.16 16.33
CA LEU A 25 6.40 6.17 15.35
C LEU A 25 5.85 4.76 15.08
N VAL A 26 6.68 3.73 15.31
CA VAL A 26 6.25 2.31 15.24
C VAL A 26 5.06 2.02 16.16
N LYS A 27 4.99 2.67 17.33
CA LYS A 27 3.84 2.52 18.25
C LYS A 27 2.59 3.24 17.74
N LEU A 28 2.76 4.29 16.93
CA LEU A 28 1.67 5.09 16.40
C LEU A 28 1.09 4.48 15.11
N TYR A 29 1.96 3.93 14.26
CA TYR A 29 1.62 3.32 12.96
C TYR A 29 2.24 1.92 12.83
N PRO A 30 1.82 0.94 13.65
CA PRO A 30 2.47 -0.37 13.70
C PRO A 30 2.32 -1.17 12.40
N LEU A 31 1.16 -1.07 11.72
CA LEU A 31 0.93 -1.82 10.48
C LEU A 31 1.72 -1.23 9.31
N PHE A 32 1.85 0.11 9.24
CA PHE A 32 2.70 0.75 8.24
C PHE A 32 4.17 0.35 8.39
N TYR A 33 4.71 0.38 9.62
CA TYR A 33 6.10 -0.04 9.84
C TYR A 33 6.29 -1.55 9.66
N GLY A 34 5.27 -2.34 9.97
CA GLY A 34 5.23 -3.77 9.63
C GLY A 34 5.28 -4.02 8.13
N TYR A 35 4.54 -3.22 7.34
CA TYR A 35 4.58 -3.24 5.89
C TYR A 35 5.98 -2.90 5.36
N ILE A 36 6.62 -1.81 5.82
CA ILE A 36 7.98 -1.43 5.40
C ILE A 36 9.00 -2.53 5.73
N ALA A 37 8.92 -3.15 6.92
CA ALA A 37 9.78 -4.26 7.28
C ALA A 37 9.56 -5.50 6.39
N CYS A 38 8.31 -5.79 6.05
CA CYS A 38 7.95 -6.88 5.14
C CYS A 38 8.52 -6.61 3.73
N VAL A 39 8.33 -5.42 3.18
CA VAL A 39 8.83 -5.05 1.85
C VAL A 39 10.35 -5.06 1.81
N LEU A 40 11.05 -4.54 2.83
CA LEU A 40 12.50 -4.62 2.94
C LEU A 40 12.99 -6.08 2.90
N THR A 41 12.32 -6.97 3.65
CA THR A 41 12.67 -8.40 3.65
C THR A 41 12.46 -9.01 2.26
N ILE A 42 11.36 -8.69 1.60
CA ILE A 42 11.04 -9.13 0.23
C ILE A 42 12.10 -8.62 -0.75
N ASP A 43 12.49 -7.36 -0.68
CA ASP A 43 13.46 -6.77 -1.60
C ASP A 43 14.85 -7.37 -1.44
N VAL A 44 15.27 -7.64 -0.21
CA VAL A 44 16.53 -8.36 0.05
C VAL A 44 16.46 -9.80 -0.50
N LEU A 45 15.37 -10.52 -0.23
CA LEU A 45 15.19 -11.90 -0.75
C LEU A 45 15.18 -11.94 -2.28
N ARG A 46 14.47 -11.01 -2.92
CA ARG A 46 14.44 -10.87 -4.38
C ARG A 46 15.83 -10.57 -4.96
N PHE A 47 16.58 -9.69 -4.29
CA PHE A 47 17.94 -9.35 -4.71
C PHE A 47 18.88 -10.57 -4.64
N VAL A 48 18.85 -11.30 -3.54
CA VAL A 48 19.64 -12.51 -3.35
C VAL A 48 19.26 -13.57 -4.39
N CYS A 49 17.96 -13.86 -4.53
CA CYS A 49 17.49 -14.84 -5.50
C CYS A 49 17.85 -14.46 -6.95
N TYR A 50 17.70 -13.21 -7.32
CA TYR A 50 18.08 -12.72 -8.66
C TYR A 50 19.56 -12.95 -8.98
N LYS A 51 20.45 -12.90 -7.97
CA LYS A 51 21.90 -13.12 -8.13
C LYS A 51 22.31 -14.57 -8.15
N PHE A 52 21.69 -15.41 -7.33
CA PHE A 52 22.12 -16.78 -7.08
C PHE A 52 21.27 -17.84 -7.80
N ASP A 53 19.96 -17.57 -8.00
CA ASP A 53 19.03 -18.51 -8.65
C ASP A 53 18.02 -17.77 -9.54
N PRO A 54 18.44 -17.35 -10.75
CA PRO A 54 17.56 -16.64 -11.69
C PRO A 54 16.35 -17.49 -12.15
N ILE A 55 16.44 -18.82 -12.09
CA ILE A 55 15.36 -19.72 -12.54
C ILE A 55 14.21 -19.70 -11.55
N PHE A 56 14.50 -19.65 -10.25
CA PHE A 56 13.49 -19.58 -9.20
C PHE A 56 12.90 -18.17 -9.02
N TYR A 57 13.61 -17.13 -9.49
CA TYR A 57 13.22 -15.72 -9.31
C TYR A 57 11.77 -15.39 -9.72
N PRO A 58 11.20 -15.86 -10.86
CA PRO A 58 9.81 -15.55 -11.21
C PRO A 58 8.79 -16.07 -10.21
N ASN A 59 9.04 -17.27 -9.65
CA ASN A 59 8.18 -17.85 -8.61
C ASN A 59 8.23 -16.98 -7.35
N LEU A 60 9.45 -16.69 -6.85
CA LEU A 60 9.63 -15.85 -5.67
C LEU A 60 9.00 -14.46 -5.86
N TYR A 61 9.13 -13.88 -7.07
CA TYR A 61 8.55 -12.57 -7.38
C TYR A 61 7.04 -12.56 -7.17
N TRP A 62 6.29 -13.48 -7.75
CA TRP A 62 4.82 -13.47 -7.67
C TRP A 62 4.31 -13.81 -6.28
N TYR A 63 4.91 -14.79 -5.58
CA TYR A 63 4.53 -15.10 -4.19
C TYR A 63 4.83 -13.93 -3.24
N SER A 64 5.99 -13.30 -3.39
CA SER A 64 6.35 -12.16 -2.54
C SER A 64 5.54 -10.91 -2.88
N GLU A 65 5.13 -10.69 -4.15
CA GLU A 65 4.24 -9.61 -4.54
C GLU A 65 2.84 -9.79 -3.93
N PHE A 66 2.33 -11.02 -3.95
CA PHE A 66 1.08 -11.35 -3.26
C PHE A 66 1.16 -11.03 -1.76
N LEU A 67 2.26 -11.41 -1.10
CA LEU A 67 2.47 -11.09 0.32
C LEU A 67 2.57 -9.59 0.58
N ALA A 68 3.27 -8.85 -0.28
CA ALA A 68 3.37 -7.39 -0.18
C ALA A 68 2.00 -6.71 -0.30
N ILE A 69 1.13 -7.20 -1.19
CA ILE A 69 -0.25 -6.69 -1.32
C ILE A 69 -1.07 -6.99 -0.07
N LEU A 70 -0.98 -8.18 0.50
CA LEU A 70 -1.66 -8.48 1.75
C LEU A 70 -1.20 -7.56 2.89
N ALA A 71 0.10 -7.28 2.97
CA ALA A 71 0.64 -6.35 3.95
C ALA A 71 0.17 -4.90 3.70
N SER A 72 0.00 -4.48 2.43
CA SER A 72 -0.50 -3.15 2.07
C SER A 72 -1.96 -2.93 2.46
N TYR A 73 -2.81 -3.98 2.40
CA TYR A 73 -4.17 -3.92 2.94
C TYR A 73 -4.20 -3.55 4.44
N ALA A 74 -3.22 -4.05 5.21
CA ALA A 74 -3.10 -3.68 6.62
C ALA A 74 -2.82 -2.18 6.78
N VAL A 75 -2.05 -1.57 5.88
CA VAL A 75 -1.81 -0.12 5.87
C VAL A 75 -3.09 0.66 5.55
N VAL A 76 -3.86 0.23 4.55
CA VAL A 76 -5.18 0.86 4.24
C VAL A 76 -6.09 0.80 5.46
N PHE A 77 -6.12 -0.34 6.16
CA PHE A 77 -6.89 -0.50 7.38
C PHE A 77 -6.40 0.41 8.51
N GLU A 78 -5.09 0.60 8.66
CA GLU A 78 -4.52 1.52 9.64
C GLU A 78 -4.88 2.98 9.33
N ILE A 79 -4.74 3.39 8.06
CA ILE A 79 -5.17 4.72 7.58
C ILE A 79 -6.64 4.94 7.93
N TYR A 80 -7.51 3.98 7.60
CA TYR A 80 -8.92 4.01 7.93
C TYR A 80 -9.13 4.19 9.44
N LYS A 81 -8.52 3.33 10.28
CA LYS A 81 -8.67 3.35 11.73
C LYS A 81 -8.21 4.69 12.34
N CYS A 82 -7.08 5.21 11.90
CA CYS A 82 -6.53 6.46 12.40
C CYS A 82 -7.36 7.67 11.95
N SER A 83 -7.85 7.67 10.70
CA SER A 83 -8.62 8.76 10.12
C SER A 83 -10.00 8.92 10.75
N PHE A 84 -10.70 7.80 11.01
CA PHE A 84 -12.09 7.82 11.47
C PHE A 84 -12.24 7.60 12.98
N LYS A 85 -11.15 7.64 13.75
CA LYS A 85 -11.15 7.41 15.20
C LYS A 85 -12.22 8.23 15.96
N ASN A 86 -12.42 9.48 15.56
CA ASN A 86 -13.33 10.42 16.21
C ASN A 86 -14.71 10.56 15.53
N HIS A 87 -14.98 9.75 14.48
CA HIS A 87 -16.18 9.86 13.65
C HIS A 87 -16.91 8.52 13.53
N ALA A 88 -17.62 8.09 14.56
CA ALA A 88 -18.23 6.75 14.65
C ALA A 88 -19.22 6.43 13.51
N ARG A 89 -19.96 7.43 12.99
CA ARG A 89 -20.87 7.23 11.84
C ARG A 89 -20.11 6.98 10.56
N ALA A 90 -19.10 7.82 10.26
CA ALA A 90 -18.22 7.66 9.10
C ALA A 90 -17.43 6.34 9.17
N ALA A 91 -16.97 5.95 10.35
CA ALA A 91 -16.29 4.68 10.58
C ALA A 91 -17.16 3.46 10.24
N ARG A 92 -18.45 3.46 10.59
CA ARG A 92 -19.36 2.37 10.22
C ARG A 92 -19.59 2.26 8.74
N LEU A 93 -19.83 3.39 8.06
CA LEU A 93 -20.00 3.45 6.61
C LEU A 93 -18.74 3.00 5.88
N ALA A 94 -17.57 3.51 6.27
CA ALA A 94 -16.31 3.13 5.67
C ALA A 94 -16.02 1.63 5.84
N ARG A 95 -16.27 1.05 7.02
CA ARG A 95 -16.13 -0.40 7.25
C ARG A 95 -17.06 -1.20 6.34
N GLY A 96 -18.33 -0.80 6.24
CA GLY A 96 -19.30 -1.47 5.36
C GLY A 96 -18.86 -1.44 3.89
N LEU A 97 -18.40 -0.29 3.41
CA LEU A 97 -17.89 -0.15 2.04
C LEU A 97 -16.61 -0.95 1.80
N LEU A 98 -15.67 -0.96 2.74
CA LEU A 98 -14.44 -1.75 2.64
C LEU A 98 -14.75 -3.25 2.57
N VAL A 99 -15.64 -3.75 3.43
CA VAL A 99 -16.08 -5.14 3.41
C VAL A 99 -16.80 -5.47 2.10
N LEU A 100 -17.69 -4.59 1.64
CA LEU A 100 -18.40 -4.77 0.37
C LEU A 100 -17.43 -4.83 -0.81
N THR A 101 -16.47 -3.91 -0.87
CA THR A 101 -15.45 -3.88 -1.94
C THR A 101 -14.65 -5.18 -1.94
N LEU A 102 -14.25 -5.65 -0.76
CA LEU A 102 -13.52 -6.93 -0.63
C LEU A 102 -14.37 -8.12 -1.08
N LEU A 103 -15.65 -8.17 -0.68
CA LEU A 103 -16.57 -9.26 -1.07
C LEU A 103 -16.80 -9.28 -2.58
N VAL A 104 -17.04 -8.11 -3.19
CA VAL A 104 -17.21 -7.99 -4.65
C VAL A 104 -15.97 -8.47 -5.39
N ALA A 105 -14.79 -8.13 -4.87
CA ALA A 105 -13.52 -8.56 -5.46
C ALA A 105 -13.30 -10.08 -5.36
N VAL A 106 -13.52 -10.65 -4.18
CA VAL A 106 -13.41 -12.10 -3.98
C VAL A 106 -14.42 -12.84 -4.85
N ALA A 107 -15.65 -12.36 -4.95
CA ALA A 107 -16.67 -12.96 -5.80
C ALA A 107 -16.32 -12.86 -7.30
N GLY A 108 -15.80 -11.72 -7.74
CA GLY A 108 -15.34 -11.51 -9.13
C GLY A 108 -14.16 -12.42 -9.49
N SER A 109 -13.16 -12.51 -8.61
CA SER A 109 -12.01 -13.41 -8.79
C SER A 109 -12.42 -14.87 -8.80
N ALA A 110 -13.34 -15.29 -7.94
CA ALA A 110 -13.89 -16.65 -7.92
C ALA A 110 -14.71 -16.98 -9.17
N ALA A 111 -15.44 -16.02 -9.72
CA ALA A 111 -16.19 -16.19 -10.97
C ALA A 111 -15.25 -16.38 -12.17
N ASN A 112 -14.21 -15.55 -12.27
CA ASN A 112 -13.21 -15.61 -13.34
C ASN A 112 -12.37 -16.89 -13.29
N SER A 113 -12.04 -17.40 -12.09
CA SER A 113 -11.24 -18.62 -11.93
C SER A 113 -11.92 -19.89 -12.46
N ARG A 114 -13.26 -19.89 -12.59
CA ARG A 114 -14.02 -21.03 -13.13
C ARG A 114 -13.94 -21.13 -14.66
N VAL A 115 -13.63 -20.02 -15.35
CA VAL A 115 -13.57 -19.97 -16.81
C VAL A 115 -12.20 -20.44 -17.35
N ASP A 116 -11.15 -20.32 -16.55
CA ASP A 116 -9.76 -20.56 -16.96
C ASP A 116 -9.21 -21.94 -16.55
N GLY A 117 -9.78 -23.00 -17.05
CA GLY A 117 -9.58 -24.40 -16.60
C GLY A 117 -8.16 -24.98 -16.57
N PHE A 118 -7.13 -24.45 -17.24
CA PHE A 118 -5.80 -25.09 -17.35
C PHE A 118 -4.61 -24.11 -17.28
N ARG A 119 -4.70 -23.04 -16.51
CA ARG A 119 -3.54 -22.14 -16.31
C ARG A 119 -2.58 -22.70 -15.27
N SER A 120 -1.27 -22.48 -15.47
CA SER A 120 -0.25 -22.84 -14.47
C SER A 120 -0.54 -22.14 -13.13
N PRO A 121 -0.17 -22.72 -11.98
CA PRO A 121 -0.36 -22.12 -10.66
C PRO A 121 0.20 -20.69 -10.57
N LEU A 122 1.33 -20.44 -11.25
CA LEU A 122 1.98 -19.13 -11.28
C LEU A 122 1.11 -18.06 -11.96
N ASN A 123 0.46 -18.40 -13.08
CA ASN A 123 -0.43 -17.47 -13.79
C ASN A 123 -1.68 -17.17 -12.97
N LYS A 124 -2.19 -18.11 -12.18
CA LYS A 124 -3.31 -17.88 -11.26
C LYS A 124 -2.93 -16.90 -10.15
N ILE A 125 -1.73 -17.04 -9.56
CA ILE A 125 -1.24 -16.12 -8.53
C ILE A 125 -1.00 -14.73 -9.12
N ALA A 126 -0.42 -14.64 -10.31
CA ALA A 126 -0.21 -13.37 -11.00
C ALA A 126 -1.53 -12.64 -11.24
N GLN A 127 -2.55 -13.34 -11.73
CA GLN A 127 -3.88 -12.77 -11.97
C GLN A 127 -4.54 -12.33 -10.66
N LEU A 128 -4.54 -13.19 -9.64
CA LEU A 128 -5.07 -12.83 -8.31
C LEU A 128 -4.37 -11.60 -7.73
N THR A 129 -3.06 -11.49 -7.91
CA THR A 129 -2.26 -10.33 -7.48
C THR A 129 -2.72 -9.06 -8.19
N CYS A 130 -2.98 -9.13 -9.50
CA CYS A 130 -3.53 -7.98 -10.27
C CYS A 130 -4.93 -7.59 -9.76
N ASP A 131 -5.83 -8.55 -9.59
CA ASP A 131 -7.19 -8.32 -9.10
C ASP A 131 -7.16 -7.66 -7.71
N LEU A 132 -6.33 -8.16 -6.80
CA LEU A 132 -6.15 -7.58 -5.47
C LEU A 132 -5.62 -6.14 -5.53
N ARG A 133 -4.75 -5.80 -6.47
CA ARG A 133 -4.25 -4.43 -6.65
C ARG A 133 -5.35 -3.46 -7.04
N TYR A 134 -6.26 -3.86 -7.94
CA TYR A 134 -7.43 -3.04 -8.28
C TYR A 134 -8.35 -2.82 -7.08
N VAL A 135 -8.55 -3.85 -6.28
CA VAL A 135 -9.36 -3.77 -5.05
C VAL A 135 -8.73 -2.83 -4.03
N GLU A 136 -7.42 -2.93 -3.84
CA GLU A 136 -6.66 -2.03 -2.97
C GLU A 136 -6.85 -0.57 -3.40
N GLY A 137 -6.75 -0.30 -4.71
CA GLY A 137 -7.00 1.02 -5.28
C GLY A 137 -8.42 1.52 -5.01
N ALA A 138 -9.41 0.66 -5.21
CA ALA A 138 -10.82 0.98 -4.95
C ALA A 138 -11.06 1.26 -3.45
N MET A 139 -10.52 0.43 -2.57
CA MET A 139 -10.63 0.64 -1.10
C MET A 139 -10.01 1.96 -0.67
N LEU A 140 -8.83 2.28 -1.18
CA LEU A 140 -8.17 3.54 -0.88
C LEU A 140 -8.96 4.74 -1.42
N ALA A 141 -9.49 4.64 -2.65
CA ALA A 141 -10.35 5.67 -3.24
C ALA A 141 -11.60 5.92 -2.38
N VAL A 142 -12.25 4.87 -1.87
CA VAL A 142 -13.38 4.98 -0.94
C VAL A 142 -12.98 5.71 0.34
N VAL A 143 -11.84 5.36 0.93
CA VAL A 143 -11.35 6.03 2.15
C VAL A 143 -11.10 7.52 1.86
N LEU A 144 -10.42 7.85 0.77
CA LEU A 144 -10.13 9.25 0.38
C LEU A 144 -11.42 10.03 0.09
N PHE A 145 -12.37 9.43 -0.59
CA PHE A 145 -13.68 10.04 -0.90
C PHE A 145 -14.44 10.38 0.39
N LEU A 146 -14.49 9.45 1.34
CA LEU A 146 -15.13 9.69 2.64
C LEU A 146 -14.41 10.76 3.44
N LEU A 147 -13.07 10.79 3.42
CA LEU A 147 -12.30 11.86 4.06
C LEU A 147 -12.66 13.24 3.49
N GLY A 148 -12.86 13.32 2.17
CA GLY A 148 -13.29 14.54 1.47
C GLY A 148 -14.71 14.97 1.87
N ILE A 149 -15.68 14.06 1.85
CA ILE A 149 -17.08 14.33 2.20
C ILE A 149 -17.20 14.82 3.66
N TYR A 150 -16.56 14.10 4.58
CA TYR A 150 -16.65 14.43 6.00
C TYR A 150 -15.70 15.57 6.41
N ARG A 151 -14.93 16.13 5.46
CA ARG A 151 -13.94 17.20 5.68
C ARG A 151 -13.03 16.91 6.88
N ILE A 152 -12.62 15.64 7.02
CA ILE A 152 -11.77 15.21 8.13
C ILE A 152 -10.36 15.76 7.91
N SER A 153 -9.91 16.61 8.85
CA SER A 153 -8.54 17.13 8.83
C SER A 153 -7.58 16.03 9.29
N LEU A 154 -6.72 15.59 8.39
CA LEU A 154 -5.66 14.64 8.72
C LEU A 154 -4.48 15.38 9.36
N GLY A 155 -3.92 14.82 10.42
CA GLY A 155 -2.63 15.25 10.95
C GLY A 155 -1.53 15.13 9.89
N ARG A 156 -0.47 15.92 10.04
CA ARG A 156 0.60 16.02 9.03
C ARG A 156 1.21 14.65 8.66
N ASN A 157 1.48 13.83 9.67
CA ASN A 157 2.09 12.50 9.47
C ASN A 157 1.15 11.57 8.71
N LEU A 158 -0.11 11.50 9.14
CA LEU A 158 -1.13 10.67 8.51
C LEU A 158 -1.42 11.12 7.09
N ARG A 159 -1.45 12.45 6.84
CA ARG A 159 -1.59 13.02 5.50
C ARG A 159 -0.45 12.57 4.58
N GLY A 160 0.79 12.59 5.08
CA GLY A 160 1.95 12.11 4.31
C GLY A 160 1.88 10.63 3.99
N LEU A 161 1.42 9.79 4.94
CA LEU A 161 1.19 8.37 4.70
C LEU A 161 0.14 8.15 3.61
N VAL A 162 -0.99 8.86 3.70
CA VAL A 162 -2.09 8.76 2.74
C VAL A 162 -1.67 9.19 1.35
N VAL A 163 -0.94 10.32 1.23
CA VAL A 163 -0.45 10.83 -0.07
C VAL A 163 0.54 9.86 -0.70
N GLY A 164 1.53 9.39 0.07
CA GLY A 164 2.53 8.44 -0.47
C GLY A 164 1.90 7.12 -0.85
N PHE A 165 0.98 6.59 -0.03
CA PHE A 165 0.30 5.33 -0.33
C PHE A 165 -0.66 5.48 -1.51
N GLY A 166 -1.39 6.61 -1.61
CA GLY A 166 -2.24 6.93 -2.76
C GLY A 166 -1.46 7.03 -4.06
N PHE A 167 -0.27 7.64 -4.01
CA PHE A 167 0.63 7.70 -5.16
C PHE A 167 1.11 6.29 -5.58
N LEU A 168 1.56 5.46 -4.63
CA LEU A 168 2.03 4.10 -4.90
C LEU A 168 0.95 3.23 -5.55
N VAL A 169 -0.23 3.19 -4.92
CA VAL A 169 -1.36 2.38 -5.41
C VAL A 169 -1.88 2.92 -6.75
N GLY A 170 -2.00 4.25 -6.88
CA GLY A 170 -2.42 4.88 -8.14
C GLY A 170 -1.48 4.56 -9.30
N MET A 171 -0.16 4.65 -9.09
CA MET A 171 0.84 4.27 -10.09
C MET A 171 0.80 2.77 -10.41
N SER A 172 0.56 1.92 -9.41
CA SER A 172 0.42 0.47 -9.62
C SER A 172 -0.80 0.13 -10.47
N VAL A 173 -1.96 0.71 -10.17
CA VAL A 173 -3.20 0.51 -10.93
C VAL A 173 -3.05 1.07 -12.36
N MET A 174 -2.46 2.25 -12.51
CA MET A 174 -2.19 2.83 -13.83
C MET A 174 -1.27 1.94 -14.67
N ASN A 175 -0.21 1.40 -14.07
CA ASN A 175 0.71 0.48 -14.73
C ASN A 175 0.00 -0.79 -15.21
N LEU A 176 -0.87 -1.38 -14.37
CA LEU A 176 -1.68 -2.54 -14.76
C LEU A 176 -2.65 -2.23 -15.90
N ALA A 177 -3.32 -1.08 -15.86
CA ALA A 177 -4.24 -0.65 -16.90
C ALA A 177 -3.54 -0.42 -18.25
N LEU A 178 -2.32 0.13 -18.22
CA LEU A 178 -1.51 0.35 -19.43
C LEU A 178 -0.92 -0.95 -19.98
N LEU A 179 -0.52 -1.90 -19.13
CA LEU A 179 -0.03 -3.20 -19.57
C LEU A 179 -1.10 -4.07 -20.24
N SER A 180 -2.38 -3.79 -19.99
CA SER A 180 -3.50 -4.46 -20.67
C SER A 180 -3.70 -3.97 -22.12
N GLN A 181 -3.05 -2.88 -22.53
CA GLN A 181 -3.14 -2.33 -23.89
C GLN A 181 -2.12 -3.01 -24.82
N PRO A 182 -2.50 -3.42 -26.02
CA PRO A 182 -1.56 -3.97 -26.99
C PRO A 182 -0.65 -2.88 -27.56
N GLY A 183 0.66 -2.92 -27.23
CA GLY A 183 1.65 -2.00 -27.77
C GLY A 183 3.04 -2.21 -27.14
N ASN A 184 4.05 -2.59 -27.94
CA ASN A 184 5.35 -2.99 -27.43
C ASN A 184 6.23 -1.85 -26.88
N GLU A 185 6.07 -0.61 -27.34
CA GLU A 185 6.96 0.50 -26.93
C GLU A 185 6.63 1.03 -25.52
N VAL A 186 5.39 0.99 -25.13
CA VAL A 186 4.91 1.43 -23.82
C VAL A 186 5.44 0.51 -22.70
N SER A 187 5.71 -0.76 -22.99
CA SER A 187 6.11 -1.77 -21.98
C SER A 187 7.49 -1.49 -21.37
N LEU A 188 8.44 -0.90 -22.09
CA LEU A 188 9.79 -0.58 -21.58
C LEU A 188 9.76 0.57 -20.58
N VAL A 189 9.01 1.61 -20.88
CA VAL A 189 8.83 2.77 -19.98
C VAL A 189 8.09 2.33 -18.71
N LEU A 190 7.05 1.54 -18.84
CA LEU A 190 6.24 1.06 -17.72
C LEU A 190 7.02 0.13 -16.77
N ARG A 191 7.91 -0.71 -17.28
CA ARG A 191 8.79 -1.56 -16.47
C ARG A 191 9.73 -0.76 -15.57
N SER A 192 10.06 0.47 -15.95
CA SER A 192 10.91 1.37 -15.17
C SER A 192 10.10 2.29 -14.23
N LEU A 193 8.85 2.60 -14.59
CA LEU A 193 7.98 3.49 -13.83
C LEU A 193 7.60 2.92 -12.47
N LEU A 194 7.28 1.62 -12.39
CA LEU A 194 6.84 1.01 -11.15
C LEU A 194 7.92 1.04 -10.04
N PRO A 195 9.17 0.62 -10.31
CA PRO A 195 10.24 0.75 -9.33
C PRO A 195 10.58 2.19 -8.98
N GLY A 196 10.52 3.10 -9.97
CA GLY A 196 10.73 4.54 -9.75
C GLY A 196 9.65 5.15 -8.85
N SER A 197 8.39 4.78 -9.05
CA SER A 197 7.28 5.25 -8.24
C SER A 197 7.39 4.79 -6.79
N PHE A 198 7.90 3.58 -6.54
CA PHE A 198 8.15 3.09 -5.20
C PHE A 198 9.22 3.92 -4.48
N VAL A 199 10.35 4.22 -5.14
CA VAL A 199 11.39 5.11 -4.57
C VAL A 199 10.83 6.50 -4.26
N ILE A 200 10.03 7.08 -5.18
CA ILE A 200 9.37 8.37 -4.94
C ILE A 200 8.45 8.29 -3.72
N THR A 201 7.70 7.22 -3.58
CA THR A 201 6.84 6.98 -2.40
C THR A 201 7.65 6.94 -1.11
N LEU A 202 8.77 6.23 -1.09
CA LEU A 202 9.68 6.17 0.07
C LEU A 202 10.24 7.55 0.43
N VAL A 203 10.55 8.39 -0.57
CA VAL A 203 10.97 9.78 -0.35
C VAL A 203 9.84 10.60 0.26
N ILE A 204 8.61 10.49 -0.28
CA ILE A 204 7.43 11.18 0.29
C ILE A 204 7.24 10.80 1.76
N TRP A 205 7.29 9.51 2.10
CA TRP A 205 7.16 9.05 3.48
C TRP A 205 8.33 9.51 4.36
N SER A 206 9.56 9.50 3.82
CA SER A 206 10.72 9.98 4.54
C SER A 206 10.58 11.46 4.92
N ILE A 207 10.16 12.31 3.98
CA ILE A 207 9.93 13.74 4.22
C ILE A 207 8.77 13.95 5.22
N ALA A 208 7.67 13.23 5.05
CA ALA A 208 6.49 13.38 5.89
C ALA A 208 6.75 12.98 7.35
N LEU A 209 7.52 11.90 7.56
CA LEU A 209 7.80 11.32 8.88
C LEU A 209 9.11 11.82 9.51
N TRP A 210 9.89 12.64 8.79
CA TRP A 210 11.17 13.17 9.29
C TRP A 210 10.99 14.14 10.47
N LEU A 211 9.98 14.98 10.43
CA LEU A 211 9.62 15.91 11.48
C LEU A 211 8.28 15.50 12.10
N PRO A 212 8.25 14.54 13.04
CA PRO A 212 7.03 14.14 13.70
C PRO A 212 6.51 15.33 14.52
N LYS A 213 5.49 16.03 14.02
CA LYS A 213 4.68 16.88 14.87
C LYS A 213 3.66 15.98 15.52
N PRO A 214 3.56 15.96 16.86
CA PRO A 214 2.46 15.26 17.52
C PRO A 214 1.17 15.77 16.90
N ASP A 215 0.35 14.85 16.36
CA ASP A 215 -1.01 15.20 15.99
C ASP A 215 -1.62 15.83 17.23
N ARG A 216 -1.96 17.11 17.19
CA ARG A 216 -2.65 17.77 18.29
C ARG A 216 -3.98 17.00 18.42
N LEU A 217 -4.02 16.04 19.31
CA LEU A 217 -5.28 15.54 19.84
C LEU A 217 -6.00 16.79 20.30
N GLY A 218 -7.15 17.07 19.70
CA GLY A 218 -7.94 18.24 20.07
C GLY A 218 -8.06 18.32 21.59
N PRO A 219 -8.20 19.52 22.17
CA PRO A 219 -8.26 19.66 23.60
C PRO A 219 -9.26 18.66 24.17
N PRO A 220 -8.95 17.99 25.30
CA PRO A 220 -9.90 17.12 25.96
C PRO A 220 -11.21 17.88 26.10
N MET A 221 -12.32 17.30 25.59
CA MET A 221 -13.63 17.87 25.82
C MET A 221 -13.79 17.97 27.35
N THR A 222 -13.67 19.16 27.87
CA THR A 222 -14.09 19.43 29.23
C THR A 222 -15.56 19.01 29.34
N PRO A 223 -15.91 18.12 30.26
CA PRO A 223 -17.31 17.77 30.46
C PRO A 223 -18.05 19.07 30.78
N MET A 224 -19.05 19.44 29.96
CA MET A 224 -19.97 20.51 30.31
C MET A 224 -20.65 20.09 31.60
N VAL A 225 -20.24 20.71 32.71
CA VAL A 225 -20.95 20.63 33.95
C VAL A 225 -22.26 21.38 33.71
N HIS A 226 -23.34 20.66 33.52
CA HIS A 226 -24.70 21.24 33.58
C HIS A 226 -24.93 21.77 35.00
N GLN A 227 -24.86 23.07 35.13
CA GLN A 227 -25.42 23.80 36.27
C GLN A 227 -26.93 23.98 36.07
#